data_f8ee377abb4b45d468a9d62965257f8c
#
_entry.id   f8ee377abb4b45d468a9d62965257f8c
#
_cell.length_a   1.000
_cell.length_b   1.000
_cell.length_c   1.000
_cell.angle_alpha   90.00
_cell.angle_beta   90.00
_cell.angle_gamma   90.00
#
_symmetry.space_group_name_H-M   'P 1'
#
loop_
_entity.id
_entity.type
_entity.pdbx_description
1 polymer ?
#
loop_
_entity_poly.entity_id
_entity_poly.type
_entity_poly.pdbx_seq_one_letter_code
_entity_poly.pdbx_strand_id
1 'polypeptide(L)'
;MFTAPFLTVKIKGYIMKKILSIILSAVMTFSVVGIAANAKENDDLSFAVASDIHYSAPEAELEKTNDSELYWHAIRRCEMENETGLIIDEFLNQCAESDDVEYVLISGDIANRGRSRPEDHLAVAQKLRDFEKKSGKEVYVINGNHDASNDQATTFERFKEIYAEFGYDHALTTRDDDCSYTANLGKKYRLIALDTNHATKSTEDGMTAEKLKWVKEQAKLAKKDGRYPIVMMHHNLLDHLPIQRVLSRNFIVKFHFTTAELFADWGIKTVFTGHEHCSDATVYTSALGNRLYDFATTSLAMYPLEYRVIKYNDNEIKYETRSVDKIDYDALTAATKGYTDEQISAMKKDLRAFSKGYLKAGVQYRLELSLSPEKMGIDENAAYSKPIIYAVDKLIELLRMP
;
A
#
# COMPACT_ATOMS: atom_id res chain seq x y z
N MET A 1 -69.15 30.02 53.58
CA MET A 1 -69.51 28.67 53.22
C MET A 1 -69.00 28.36 51.83
N PHE A 2 -68.15 27.38 51.72
CA PHE A 2 -67.60 26.80 50.46
C PHE A 2 -66.90 27.71 49.44
N THR A 3 -65.60 27.58 49.36
CA THR A 3 -64.85 27.19 48.14
C THR A 3 -63.36 27.41 48.34
N ALA A 4 -62.63 26.35 48.74
CA ALA A 4 -61.17 26.39 48.61
C ALA A 4 -60.49 25.02 48.55
N PRO A 5 -60.86 24.09 47.66
CA PRO A 5 -59.91 23.04 47.34
C PRO A 5 -59.42 23.01 45.87
N PHE A 6 -60.06 23.74 44.96
CA PHE A 6 -59.66 23.62 43.53
C PHE A 6 -58.46 24.46 43.10
N LEU A 7 -58.14 25.54 43.80
CA LEU A 7 -57.03 26.43 43.38
C LEU A 7 -55.67 25.84 43.78
N THR A 8 -55.62 25.09 44.91
CA THR A 8 -54.36 24.53 45.44
C THR A 8 -53.85 23.34 44.61
N VAL A 9 -54.71 22.58 43.97
CA VAL A 9 -54.35 21.40 43.15
C VAL A 9 -53.81 21.84 41.78
N LYS A 10 -54.34 22.92 41.18
CA LYS A 10 -53.83 23.47 39.94
C LYS A 10 -52.45 24.11 40.09
N ILE A 11 -52.19 24.81 41.18
CA ILE A 11 -50.91 25.43 41.47
C ILE A 11 -49.85 24.38 41.75
N LYS A 12 -50.11 23.33 42.50
CA LYS A 12 -49.18 22.19 42.72
C LYS A 12 -48.85 21.47 41.44
N GLY A 13 -49.81 21.23 40.55
CA GLY A 13 -49.59 20.58 39.25
C GLY A 13 -48.76 21.43 38.27
N TYR A 14 -48.94 22.75 38.31
CA TYR A 14 -48.14 23.67 37.50
C TYR A 14 -46.70 23.82 37.95
N ILE A 15 -46.48 23.93 39.25
CA ILE A 15 -45.14 23.97 39.87
C ILE A 15 -44.38 22.64 39.63
N MET A 16 -45.08 21.51 39.81
CA MET A 16 -44.49 20.19 39.60
C MET A 16 -44.10 19.95 38.12
N LYS A 17 -44.92 20.39 37.15
CA LYS A 17 -44.56 20.37 35.72
C LYS A 17 -43.37 21.24 35.39
N LYS A 18 -43.23 22.45 35.96
CA LYS A 18 -42.07 23.31 35.78
C LYS A 18 -40.81 22.72 36.43
N ILE A 19 -40.89 22.15 37.58
CA ILE A 19 -39.76 21.48 38.26
C ILE A 19 -39.35 20.24 37.46
N LEU A 20 -40.31 19.44 36.96
CA LEU A 20 -40.01 18.29 36.10
C LEU A 20 -39.36 18.69 34.77
N SER A 21 -39.78 19.79 34.17
CA SER A 21 -39.20 20.30 32.92
C SER A 21 -37.78 20.87 33.13
N ILE A 22 -37.52 21.48 34.29
CA ILE A 22 -36.17 21.98 34.67
C ILE A 22 -35.24 20.80 34.98
N ILE A 23 -35.74 19.76 35.68
CA ILE A 23 -34.96 18.54 35.95
C ILE A 23 -34.67 17.78 34.65
N LEU A 24 -35.65 17.66 33.72
CA LEU A 24 -35.42 17.02 32.42
C LEU A 24 -34.44 17.78 31.55
N SER A 25 -34.51 19.13 31.56
CA SER A 25 -33.55 19.99 30.83
C SER A 25 -32.13 19.90 31.45
N ALA A 26 -32.03 19.84 32.78
CA ALA A 26 -30.73 19.68 33.45
C ALA A 26 -30.15 18.28 33.22
N VAL A 27 -30.97 17.22 33.22
CA VAL A 27 -30.50 15.85 32.93
C VAL A 27 -30.08 15.73 31.46
N MET A 28 -30.78 16.36 30.51
CA MET A 28 -30.35 16.36 29.10
C MET A 28 -29.08 17.20 28.87
N THR A 29 -28.92 18.34 29.53
CA THR A 29 -27.68 19.14 29.46
C THR A 29 -26.51 18.45 30.14
N PHE A 30 -26.71 17.78 31.27
CA PHE A 30 -25.65 16.99 31.90
C PHE A 30 -25.30 15.73 31.13
N SER A 31 -26.26 15.09 30.44
CA SER A 31 -25.98 13.93 29.56
C SER A 31 -25.18 14.32 28.32
N VAL A 32 -25.46 15.51 27.73
CA VAL A 32 -24.73 16.02 26.58
C VAL A 32 -23.34 16.52 26.96
N VAL A 33 -23.20 17.17 28.13
CA VAL A 33 -21.88 17.60 28.63
C VAL A 33 -21.06 16.41 29.15
N GLY A 34 -21.71 15.37 29.72
CA GLY A 34 -21.04 14.14 30.16
C GLY A 34 -20.55 13.26 29.03
N ILE A 35 -21.22 13.27 27.87
CA ILE A 35 -20.77 12.54 26.65
C ILE A 35 -19.63 13.31 25.97
N ALA A 36 -19.62 14.65 26.01
CA ALA A 36 -18.53 15.45 25.47
C ALA A 36 -17.26 15.45 26.36
N ALA A 37 -17.39 15.16 27.65
CA ALA A 37 -16.25 15.15 28.59
C ALA A 37 -15.56 13.78 28.70
N ASN A 38 -16.08 12.73 28.06
CA ASN A 38 -15.51 11.37 28.04
C ASN A 38 -15.19 10.83 26.64
N ALA A 39 -15.23 11.65 25.60
CA ALA A 39 -14.46 11.33 24.42
C ALA A 39 -12.98 11.49 24.84
N LYS A 40 -12.33 10.42 25.33
CA LYS A 40 -10.89 10.28 25.28
C LYS A 40 -10.55 10.63 23.85
N GLU A 41 -9.84 11.75 23.62
CA GLU A 41 -9.24 11.99 22.31
C GLU A 41 -8.44 10.72 22.01
N ASN A 42 -8.92 9.97 21.02
CA ASN A 42 -8.27 8.73 20.65
C ASN A 42 -6.99 9.16 19.94
N ASP A 43 -5.87 9.07 20.65
CA ASP A 43 -4.54 9.37 20.11
C ASP A 43 -4.02 8.18 19.25
N ASP A 44 -4.88 7.20 19.02
CA ASP A 44 -4.60 6.05 18.16
C ASP A 44 -4.50 6.52 16.70
N LEU A 45 -3.63 5.88 15.94
CA LEU A 45 -3.46 6.14 14.51
C LEU A 45 -3.85 4.89 13.74
N SER A 46 -4.65 5.04 12.70
CA SER A 46 -5.01 3.93 11.81
C SER A 46 -4.86 4.33 10.34
N PHE A 47 -4.32 3.43 9.52
CA PHE A 47 -4.17 3.68 8.09
C PHE A 47 -4.12 2.38 7.30
N ALA A 48 -4.50 2.47 6.02
CA ALA A 48 -4.27 1.42 5.05
C ALA A 48 -2.91 1.60 4.38
N VAL A 49 -2.24 0.48 4.08
CA VAL A 49 -1.00 0.45 3.28
C VAL A 49 -1.24 -0.42 2.06
N ALA A 50 -1.08 0.16 0.87
CA ALA A 50 -1.01 -0.55 -0.40
C ALA A 50 0.37 -0.35 -1.03
N SER A 51 0.78 -1.27 -1.88
CA SER A 51 2.03 -1.21 -2.63
C SER A 51 1.86 -1.82 -4.00
N ASP A 52 2.79 -1.49 -4.90
CA ASP A 52 2.94 -2.17 -6.17
C ASP A 52 1.59 -2.29 -6.91
N ILE A 53 0.93 -1.13 -7.08
CA ILE A 53 -0.35 -1.01 -7.78
C ILE A 53 -0.18 -1.32 -9.26
N HIS A 54 0.97 -0.94 -9.83
CA HIS A 54 1.33 -1.15 -11.22
C HIS A 54 0.22 -0.74 -12.19
N TYR A 55 -0.38 0.43 -11.91
CA TYR A 55 -1.45 0.94 -12.77
C TYR A 55 -1.00 1.02 -14.23
N SER A 56 -1.84 0.52 -15.11
CA SER A 56 -1.71 0.65 -16.57
C SER A 56 -3.01 1.22 -17.12
N ALA A 57 -2.92 2.35 -17.82
CA ALA A 57 -4.08 2.91 -18.49
C ALA A 57 -4.53 1.98 -19.62
N PRO A 58 -5.85 1.77 -19.81
CA PRO A 58 -6.37 0.92 -20.89
C PRO A 58 -5.83 1.29 -22.28
N GLU A 59 -5.62 2.57 -22.54
CA GLU A 59 -5.07 3.08 -23.80
C GLU A 59 -3.64 2.64 -24.04
N ALA A 60 -2.86 2.47 -22.96
CA ALA A 60 -1.48 2.01 -23.04
C ALA A 60 -1.39 0.55 -23.52
N GLU A 61 -2.43 -0.23 -23.27
CA GLU A 61 -2.51 -1.62 -23.71
C GLU A 61 -3.04 -1.77 -25.14
N LEU A 62 -3.78 -0.78 -25.64
CA LEU A 62 -4.28 -0.77 -27.03
C LEU A 62 -3.17 -0.63 -28.08
N GLU A 63 -1.96 -0.20 -27.70
CA GLU A 63 -0.78 -0.17 -28.58
C GLU A 63 -0.28 -1.60 -28.93
N LYS A 64 -0.69 -2.63 -28.19
CA LYS A 64 -0.38 -4.03 -28.47
C LYS A 64 -1.33 -4.56 -29.56
N THR A 65 -0.78 -5.25 -30.54
CA THR A 65 -1.40 -5.49 -31.84
C THR A 65 -2.48 -6.59 -31.86
N ASN A 66 -2.64 -7.38 -30.78
CA ASN A 66 -3.72 -8.35 -30.66
C ASN A 66 -4.04 -8.73 -29.21
N ASP A 67 -5.29 -9.14 -28.98
CA ASP A 67 -5.85 -9.45 -27.66
C ASP A 67 -5.14 -10.60 -26.94
N SER A 68 -4.59 -11.58 -27.68
CA SER A 68 -3.86 -12.70 -27.08
C SER A 68 -2.49 -12.26 -26.53
N GLU A 69 -1.85 -11.25 -27.13
CA GLU A 69 -0.59 -10.69 -26.62
C GLU A 69 -0.79 -9.93 -25.30
N LEU A 70 -1.91 -9.20 -25.15
CA LEU A 70 -2.27 -8.53 -23.91
C LEU A 70 -2.39 -9.53 -22.76
N TYR A 71 -3.15 -10.57 -22.96
CA TYR A 71 -3.34 -11.63 -21.97
C TYR A 71 -2.01 -12.28 -21.57
N TRP A 72 -1.19 -12.67 -22.56
CA TRP A 72 0.11 -13.30 -22.30
C TRP A 72 1.11 -12.35 -21.64
N HIS A 73 1.03 -11.07 -21.93
CA HIS A 73 1.89 -10.08 -21.28
C HIS A 73 1.59 -9.98 -19.77
N ALA A 74 0.32 -9.85 -19.39
CA ALA A 74 -0.12 -9.83 -18.00
C ALA A 74 0.26 -11.14 -17.28
N ILE A 75 0.05 -12.31 -17.89
CA ILE A 75 0.44 -13.60 -17.32
C ILE A 75 1.96 -13.68 -17.05
N ARG A 76 2.79 -13.23 -18.00
CA ARG A 76 4.26 -13.23 -17.82
C ARG A 76 4.71 -12.40 -16.62
N ARG A 77 3.96 -11.36 -16.29
CA ARG A 77 4.21 -10.51 -15.12
C ARG A 77 3.59 -11.05 -13.83
N CYS A 78 2.70 -12.02 -13.90
CA CYS A 78 1.86 -12.53 -12.81
C CYS A 78 0.83 -11.50 -12.29
N GLU A 79 0.61 -10.42 -13.01
CA GLU A 79 -0.21 -9.27 -12.62
C GLU A 79 -1.50 -9.20 -13.42
N MET A 80 -2.58 -8.76 -12.79
CA MET A 80 -3.85 -8.44 -13.44
C MET A 80 -3.77 -7.02 -14.03
N GLU A 81 -2.88 -6.83 -14.99
CA GLU A 81 -2.47 -5.53 -15.52
C GLU A 81 -3.66 -4.74 -16.12
N ASN A 82 -4.58 -5.46 -16.79
CA ASN A 82 -5.74 -4.84 -17.43
C ASN A 82 -6.80 -4.36 -16.43
N GLU A 83 -6.85 -4.94 -15.23
CA GLU A 83 -7.82 -4.67 -14.19
C GLU A 83 -7.31 -3.70 -13.13
N THR A 84 -6.06 -3.25 -13.22
CA THR A 84 -5.44 -2.40 -12.17
C THR A 84 -6.26 -1.15 -11.86
N GLY A 85 -6.88 -0.53 -12.88
CA GLY A 85 -7.75 0.62 -12.70
C GLY A 85 -8.99 0.34 -11.87
N LEU A 86 -9.59 -0.85 -12.00
CA LEU A 86 -10.77 -1.28 -11.24
C LEU A 86 -10.40 -1.80 -9.86
N ILE A 87 -9.23 -2.42 -9.75
CA ILE A 87 -8.70 -2.91 -8.48
C ILE A 87 -8.39 -1.74 -7.54
N ILE A 88 -7.72 -0.68 -8.04
CA ILE A 88 -7.47 0.51 -7.22
C ILE A 88 -8.77 1.22 -6.84
N ASP A 89 -9.76 1.29 -7.73
CA ASP A 89 -11.06 1.89 -7.41
C ASP A 89 -11.77 1.15 -6.27
N GLU A 90 -11.79 -0.19 -6.30
CA GLU A 90 -12.37 -0.99 -5.21
C GLU A 90 -11.57 -0.87 -3.92
N PHE A 91 -10.23 -0.91 -3.97
CA PHE A 91 -9.38 -0.65 -2.80
C PHE A 91 -9.70 0.69 -2.14
N LEU A 92 -9.76 1.77 -2.93
CA LEU A 92 -10.09 3.10 -2.43
C LEU A 92 -11.52 3.16 -1.89
N ASN A 93 -12.49 2.48 -2.51
CA ASN A 93 -13.85 2.38 -1.98
C ASN A 93 -13.91 1.66 -0.63
N GLN A 94 -13.21 0.54 -0.48
CA GLN A 94 -13.10 -0.17 0.82
C GLN A 94 -12.46 0.73 1.89
N CYS A 95 -11.42 1.48 1.54
CA CYS A 95 -10.81 2.45 2.45
C CYS A 95 -11.75 3.61 2.80
N ALA A 96 -12.55 4.10 1.84
CA ALA A 96 -13.51 5.18 2.08
C ALA A 96 -14.62 4.76 3.04
N GLU A 97 -15.11 3.53 2.93
CA GLU A 97 -16.20 2.97 3.73
C GLU A 97 -15.75 2.46 5.10
N SER A 98 -14.44 2.26 5.31
CA SER A 98 -13.91 1.70 6.56
C SER A 98 -13.73 2.76 7.64
N ASP A 99 -14.39 2.61 8.78
CA ASP A 99 -14.17 3.44 9.97
C ASP A 99 -12.78 3.22 10.60
N ASP A 100 -12.12 2.14 10.25
CA ASP A 100 -10.80 1.74 10.74
C ASP A 100 -9.63 2.34 9.94
N VAL A 101 -9.90 3.14 8.92
CA VAL A 101 -8.88 3.76 8.06
C VAL A 101 -9.02 5.27 8.11
N GLU A 102 -8.01 5.97 8.63
CA GLU A 102 -7.95 7.44 8.67
C GLU A 102 -7.09 8.00 7.52
N TYR A 103 -6.05 7.25 7.12
CA TYR A 103 -5.11 7.61 6.07
C TYR A 103 -4.87 6.44 5.13
N VAL A 104 -4.41 6.74 3.92
CA VAL A 104 -3.93 5.75 2.96
C VAL A 104 -2.46 6.02 2.64
N LEU A 105 -1.60 5.03 2.78
CA LEU A 105 -0.20 5.08 2.40
C LEU A 105 0.05 4.17 1.20
N ILE A 106 0.79 4.67 0.21
CA ILE A 106 1.15 3.90 -0.99
C ILE A 106 2.67 3.86 -1.10
N SER A 107 3.25 2.67 -0.89
CA SER A 107 4.69 2.49 -0.75
C SER A 107 5.43 2.23 -2.07
N GLY A 108 4.99 2.85 -3.16
CA GLY A 108 5.68 2.87 -4.44
C GLY A 108 5.14 1.89 -5.47
N ASP A 109 5.74 1.93 -6.66
CA ASP A 109 5.32 1.25 -7.88
C ASP A 109 3.83 1.47 -8.17
N ILE A 110 3.48 2.75 -8.20
CA ILE A 110 2.11 3.23 -8.40
C ILE A 110 1.68 2.96 -9.85
N ALA A 111 2.58 3.24 -10.81
CA ALA A 111 2.33 3.05 -12.22
C ALA A 111 3.32 2.05 -12.83
N ASN A 112 2.83 1.09 -13.62
CA ASN A 112 3.64 0.01 -14.20
C ASN A 112 4.76 0.55 -15.13
N ARG A 113 4.43 1.54 -15.95
CA ARG A 113 5.36 2.22 -16.87
C ARG A 113 5.52 3.69 -16.54
N GLY A 114 5.36 4.05 -15.27
CA GLY A 114 5.33 5.42 -14.77
C GLY A 114 6.54 6.25 -15.18
N ARG A 115 7.74 5.65 -15.24
CA ARG A 115 8.96 6.34 -15.68
C ARG A 115 8.83 6.94 -17.08
N SER A 116 8.18 6.25 -18.02
CA SER A 116 8.02 6.67 -19.42
C SER A 116 6.64 7.23 -19.75
N ARG A 117 5.66 7.05 -18.85
CA ARG A 117 4.26 7.40 -19.06
C ARG A 117 3.70 8.21 -17.91
N PRO A 118 3.97 9.53 -17.86
CA PRO A 118 3.42 10.39 -16.79
C PRO A 118 1.89 10.44 -16.80
N GLU A 119 1.22 10.14 -17.92
CA GLU A 119 -0.24 10.04 -18.02
C GLU A 119 -0.83 8.93 -17.12
N ASP A 120 -0.12 7.82 -16.91
CA ASP A 120 -0.55 6.77 -15.99
C ASP A 120 -0.57 7.30 -14.54
N HIS A 121 0.44 8.07 -14.14
CA HIS A 121 0.46 8.76 -12.86
C HIS A 121 -0.66 9.80 -12.72
N LEU A 122 -0.93 10.59 -13.76
CA LEU A 122 -2.01 11.57 -13.75
C LEU A 122 -3.38 10.91 -13.55
N ALA A 123 -3.60 9.74 -14.16
CA ALA A 123 -4.83 8.97 -13.98
C ALA A 123 -4.98 8.46 -12.53
N VAL A 124 -3.91 7.94 -11.92
CA VAL A 124 -3.94 7.53 -10.52
C VAL A 124 -4.13 8.72 -9.60
N ALA A 125 -3.39 9.82 -9.81
CA ALA A 125 -3.54 11.04 -9.02
C ALA A 125 -4.98 11.56 -9.03
N GLN A 126 -5.69 11.44 -10.18
CA GLN A 126 -7.10 11.81 -10.25
C GLN A 126 -7.97 10.89 -9.38
N LYS A 127 -7.73 9.57 -9.39
CA LYS A 127 -8.46 8.61 -8.54
C LYS A 127 -8.23 8.90 -7.04
N LEU A 128 -7.00 9.21 -6.64
CA LEU A 128 -6.67 9.58 -5.26
C LEU A 128 -7.37 10.89 -4.85
N ARG A 129 -7.40 11.89 -5.72
CA ARG A 129 -8.11 13.17 -5.48
C ARG A 129 -9.63 12.96 -5.30
N ASP A 130 -10.23 12.13 -6.14
CA ASP A 130 -11.64 11.78 -6.03
C ASP A 130 -11.94 11.02 -4.73
N PHE A 131 -11.03 10.14 -4.31
CA PHE A 131 -11.09 9.46 -3.01
C PHE A 131 -11.02 10.43 -1.84
N GLU A 132 -10.02 11.32 -1.78
CA GLU A 132 -9.91 12.31 -0.69
C GLU A 132 -11.14 13.22 -0.62
N LYS A 133 -11.60 13.70 -1.77
CA LYS A 133 -12.81 14.53 -1.85
C LYS A 133 -14.07 13.80 -1.35
N LYS A 134 -14.19 12.49 -1.65
CA LYS A 134 -15.36 11.67 -1.27
C LYS A 134 -15.32 11.30 0.20
N SER A 135 -14.14 10.89 0.71
CA SER A 135 -13.99 10.29 2.04
C SER A 135 -13.56 11.30 3.10
N GLY A 136 -12.89 12.39 2.74
CA GLY A 136 -12.22 13.32 3.65
C GLY A 136 -10.95 12.74 4.27
N LYS A 137 -10.44 11.60 3.78
CA LYS A 137 -9.23 10.92 4.27
C LYS A 137 -8.06 11.28 3.38
N GLU A 138 -6.88 11.48 3.98
CA GLU A 138 -5.66 11.90 3.29
C GLU A 138 -4.86 10.70 2.76
N VAL A 139 -4.21 10.90 1.61
CA VAL A 139 -3.33 9.92 0.98
C VAL A 139 -1.88 10.42 1.03
N TYR A 140 -0.94 9.51 1.27
CA TYR A 140 0.50 9.77 1.23
C TYR A 140 1.17 8.76 0.32
N VAL A 141 1.99 9.24 -0.61
CA VAL A 141 2.66 8.38 -1.58
C VAL A 141 4.17 8.55 -1.52
N ILE A 142 4.90 7.51 -1.90
CA ILE A 142 6.31 7.56 -2.24
C ILE A 142 6.53 6.82 -3.56
N ASN A 143 7.58 7.16 -4.31
CA ASN A 143 7.89 6.49 -5.57
C ASN A 143 8.53 5.11 -5.36
N GLY A 144 8.23 4.18 -6.27
CA GLY A 144 8.98 2.95 -6.48
C GLY A 144 9.87 3.03 -7.71
N ASN A 145 10.55 1.92 -8.03
CA ASN A 145 11.50 1.88 -9.15
C ASN A 145 10.83 1.91 -10.55
N HIS A 146 9.52 1.68 -10.65
CA HIS A 146 8.74 1.82 -11.87
C HIS A 146 8.23 3.25 -12.10
N ASP A 147 8.22 4.10 -11.07
CA ASP A 147 7.47 5.37 -11.09
C ASP A 147 8.25 6.53 -11.71
N ALA A 148 9.50 6.71 -11.33
CA ALA A 148 10.26 7.88 -11.73
C ALA A 148 11.74 7.57 -12.02
N SER A 149 12.34 8.35 -12.92
CA SER A 149 13.76 8.32 -13.23
C SER A 149 14.18 9.62 -13.91
N ASN A 150 15.29 10.21 -13.47
CA ASN A 150 15.72 11.52 -13.99
C ASN A 150 16.21 11.51 -15.44
N ASP A 151 16.32 10.33 -16.06
CA ASP A 151 16.61 10.12 -17.48
C ASP A 151 15.39 9.72 -18.34
N GLN A 152 14.18 9.78 -17.76
CA GLN A 152 12.92 9.38 -18.39
C GLN A 152 11.90 10.53 -18.37
N ALA A 153 10.70 10.29 -18.94
CA ALA A 153 9.63 11.29 -19.01
C ALA A 153 9.11 11.75 -17.64
N THR A 154 9.04 10.84 -16.67
CA THR A 154 8.71 11.15 -15.28
C THR A 154 10.00 11.23 -14.46
N THR A 155 10.53 12.45 -14.33
CA THR A 155 11.63 12.74 -13.41
C THR A 155 11.15 12.75 -11.97
N PHE A 156 12.06 12.76 -10.99
CA PHE A 156 11.70 12.93 -9.57
C PHE A 156 10.92 14.23 -9.33
N GLU A 157 11.32 15.32 -9.99
CA GLU A 157 10.58 16.59 -9.93
C GLU A 157 9.16 16.44 -10.46
N ARG A 158 9.02 15.81 -11.66
CA ARG A 158 7.71 15.58 -12.27
C ARG A 158 6.82 14.69 -11.42
N PHE A 159 7.37 13.66 -10.75
CA PHE A 159 6.64 12.84 -9.81
C PHE A 159 6.10 13.66 -8.64
N LYS A 160 6.94 14.51 -8.02
CA LYS A 160 6.54 15.41 -6.93
C LYS A 160 5.44 16.39 -7.36
N GLU A 161 5.52 16.93 -8.58
CA GLU A 161 4.46 17.80 -9.12
C GLU A 161 3.12 17.08 -9.29
N ILE A 162 3.12 15.85 -9.87
CA ILE A 162 1.89 15.08 -10.10
C ILE A 162 1.21 14.72 -8.79
N TYR A 163 2.00 14.36 -7.78
CA TYR A 163 1.50 13.93 -6.46
C TYR A 163 1.61 15.00 -5.38
N ALA A 164 1.66 16.28 -5.75
CA ALA A 164 1.83 17.40 -4.82
C ALA A 164 0.85 17.35 -3.66
N GLU A 165 -0.44 17.13 -3.93
CA GLU A 165 -1.52 17.05 -2.94
C GLU A 165 -1.37 15.85 -1.98
N PHE A 166 -0.66 14.78 -2.40
CA PHE A 166 -0.57 13.50 -1.66
C PHE A 166 0.70 13.39 -0.81
N GLY A 167 0.95 14.41 -0.03
CA GLY A 167 2.02 14.47 0.95
C GLY A 167 3.01 15.61 0.76
N TYR A 168 3.34 16.03 -0.47
CA TYR A 168 4.38 17.03 -0.74
C TYR A 168 3.95 18.45 -0.34
N ASP A 169 2.71 18.86 -0.62
CA ASP A 169 2.18 20.18 -0.25
C ASP A 169 2.04 20.36 1.27
N HIS A 170 1.93 19.27 2.00
CA HIS A 170 1.85 19.24 3.47
C HIS A 170 3.16 18.85 4.12
N ALA A 171 4.23 18.72 3.33
CA ALA A 171 5.52 18.28 3.83
C ALA A 171 6.14 19.28 4.81
N LEU A 172 6.64 18.78 5.93
CA LEU A 172 7.43 19.55 6.89
C LEU A 172 8.85 19.78 6.38
N THR A 173 9.39 18.79 5.68
CA THR A 173 10.67 18.83 4.99
C THR A 173 10.60 17.93 3.75
N THR A 174 11.30 18.36 2.71
CA THR A 174 11.52 17.60 1.47
C THR A 174 13.01 17.49 1.20
N ARG A 175 13.40 16.53 0.36
CA ARG A 175 14.73 16.50 -0.25
C ARG A 175 14.68 17.03 -1.68
N ASP A 176 15.67 17.80 -2.06
CA ASP A 176 15.73 18.39 -3.41
C ASP A 176 16.17 17.35 -4.47
N ASP A 177 17.02 16.40 -4.06
CA ASP A 177 17.69 15.43 -4.94
C ASP A 177 16.92 14.10 -5.11
N ASP A 178 15.84 13.90 -4.37
CA ASP A 178 14.97 12.73 -4.47
C ASP A 178 13.51 13.03 -4.06
N CYS A 179 12.67 12.00 -4.00
CA CYS A 179 11.25 12.15 -3.66
C CYS A 179 10.95 12.05 -2.16
N SER A 180 11.97 12.03 -1.29
CA SER A 180 11.74 11.88 0.16
C SER A 180 11.14 13.13 0.78
N TYR A 181 10.23 12.92 1.73
CA TYR A 181 9.62 14.00 2.52
C TYR A 181 9.18 13.51 3.90
N THR A 182 8.76 14.44 4.76
CA THR A 182 8.13 14.12 6.05
C THR A 182 6.81 14.85 6.22
N ALA A 183 5.84 14.17 6.82
CA ALA A 183 4.53 14.73 7.16
C ALA A 183 4.07 14.25 8.55
N ASN A 184 3.16 14.97 9.19
CA ASN A 184 2.55 14.48 10.42
C ASN A 184 1.35 13.59 10.10
N LEU A 185 1.25 12.44 10.81
CA LEU A 185 0.06 11.60 10.84
C LEU A 185 -0.56 11.74 12.23
N GLY A 186 -1.76 12.30 12.29
CA GLY A 186 -2.40 12.62 13.56
C GLY A 186 -1.52 13.42 14.50
N LYS A 187 -1.70 13.25 15.82
CA LYS A 187 -1.00 14.04 16.84
C LYS A 187 0.35 13.48 17.25
N LYS A 188 0.50 12.15 17.26
CA LYS A 188 1.64 11.44 17.86
C LYS A 188 2.67 10.90 16.87
N TYR A 189 2.38 10.87 15.57
CA TYR A 189 3.24 10.20 14.62
C TYR A 189 3.76 11.16 13.55
N ARG A 190 4.93 10.83 13.00
CA ARG A 190 5.54 11.52 11.87
C ARG A 190 5.97 10.51 10.83
N LEU A 191 5.40 10.62 9.65
CA LEU A 191 5.80 9.86 8.47
C LEU A 191 7.13 10.41 7.95
N ILE A 192 8.05 9.51 7.67
CA ILE A 192 9.24 9.72 6.86
C ILE A 192 9.02 8.88 5.60
N ALA A 193 8.51 9.50 4.54
CA ALA A 193 8.41 8.89 3.23
C ALA A 193 9.78 8.97 2.58
N LEU A 194 10.44 7.81 2.45
CA LEU A 194 11.85 7.70 2.06
C LEU A 194 11.96 7.11 0.66
N ASP A 195 12.42 7.90 -0.28
CA ASP A 195 12.77 7.42 -1.61
C ASP A 195 14.03 6.55 -1.53
N THR A 196 13.89 5.29 -1.86
CA THR A 196 14.97 4.30 -1.89
C THR A 196 15.44 3.99 -3.32
N ASN A 197 15.00 4.75 -4.32
CA ASN A 197 15.35 4.50 -5.71
C ASN A 197 16.64 5.22 -6.12
N HIS A 198 17.35 4.62 -7.06
CA HIS A 198 18.45 5.28 -7.74
C HIS A 198 17.89 6.23 -8.81
N ALA A 199 18.51 7.41 -8.97
CA ALA A 199 18.01 8.47 -9.83
C ALA A 199 17.80 8.07 -11.31
N THR A 200 18.56 7.08 -11.82
CA THR A 200 18.53 6.68 -13.24
C THR A 200 18.55 5.18 -13.49
N LYS A 201 18.69 4.36 -12.42
CA LYS A 201 18.82 2.89 -12.55
C LYS A 201 17.73 2.18 -11.76
N SER A 202 16.84 1.47 -12.45
CA SER A 202 15.72 0.75 -11.81
C SER A 202 16.12 -0.52 -11.04
N THR A 203 17.33 -1.03 -11.26
CA THR A 203 17.83 -2.26 -10.64
C THR A 203 18.77 -2.01 -9.48
N GLU A 204 18.95 -0.76 -9.07
CA GLU A 204 19.80 -0.38 -7.95
C GLU A 204 19.01 0.49 -6.99
N ASP A 205 19.19 0.26 -5.69
CA ASP A 205 18.68 1.18 -4.68
C ASP A 205 19.52 2.46 -4.59
N GLY A 206 18.88 3.54 -4.13
CA GLY A 206 19.46 4.87 -3.97
C GLY A 206 19.87 5.21 -2.55
N MET A 207 20.04 4.22 -1.67
CA MET A 207 20.45 4.48 -0.29
C MET A 207 21.88 5.00 -0.22
N THR A 208 22.06 6.20 0.33
CA THR A 208 23.35 6.88 0.50
C THR A 208 23.57 7.29 1.95
N ALA A 209 24.82 7.62 2.29
CA ALA A 209 25.16 8.12 3.63
C ALA A 209 24.47 9.44 3.95
N GLU A 210 24.31 10.33 2.94
CA GLU A 210 23.60 11.60 3.05
C GLU A 210 22.12 11.37 3.34
N LYS A 211 21.50 10.41 2.68
CA LYS A 211 20.10 10.02 2.90
C LYS A 211 19.92 9.45 4.32
N LEU A 212 20.81 8.58 4.78
CA LEU A 212 20.79 8.09 6.15
C LEU A 212 20.96 9.22 7.19
N LYS A 213 21.84 10.18 6.91
CA LYS A 213 22.00 11.36 7.78
C LYS A 213 20.71 12.18 7.85
N TRP A 214 20.04 12.38 6.71
CA TRP A 214 18.76 13.07 6.67
C TRP A 214 17.71 12.34 7.48
N VAL A 215 17.54 11.00 7.32
CA VAL A 215 16.60 10.21 8.13
C VAL A 215 16.87 10.35 9.62
N LYS A 216 18.15 10.30 10.04
CA LYS A 216 18.54 10.53 11.44
C LYS A 216 18.04 11.87 11.98
N GLU A 217 18.23 12.94 11.22
CA GLU A 217 17.78 14.27 11.63
C GLU A 217 16.24 14.33 11.69
N GLN A 218 15.53 13.71 10.73
CA GLN A 218 14.06 13.68 10.74
C GLN A 218 13.52 12.88 11.94
N ALA A 219 14.11 11.74 12.27
CA ALA A 219 13.75 10.96 13.45
C ALA A 219 14.00 11.73 14.75
N LYS A 220 15.11 12.48 14.82
CA LYS A 220 15.43 13.36 15.96
C LYS A 220 14.42 14.51 16.09
N LEU A 221 14.06 15.16 14.98
CA LEU A 221 13.05 16.23 14.96
C LEU A 221 11.68 15.70 15.37
N ALA A 222 11.26 14.53 14.88
CA ALA A 222 10.03 13.89 15.31
C ALA A 222 9.98 13.70 16.82
N LYS A 223 11.04 13.13 17.41
CA LYS A 223 11.15 12.94 18.88
C LYS A 223 11.14 14.26 19.65
N LYS A 224 11.81 15.29 19.14
CA LYS A 224 11.81 16.62 19.75
C LYS A 224 10.40 17.21 19.81
N ASP A 225 9.59 16.94 18.81
CA ASP A 225 8.20 17.39 18.71
C ASP A 225 7.22 16.43 19.43
N GLY A 226 7.74 15.46 20.21
CA GLY A 226 6.94 14.49 20.96
C GLY A 226 6.25 13.44 20.07
N ARG A 227 6.78 13.21 18.86
CA ARG A 227 6.19 12.30 17.86
C ARG A 227 7.05 11.05 17.65
N TYR A 228 6.40 9.94 17.30
CA TYR A 228 7.05 8.70 16.93
C TYR A 228 7.29 8.67 15.41
N PRO A 229 8.54 8.46 14.94
CA PRO A 229 8.82 8.34 13.51
C PRO A 229 8.36 6.99 12.98
N ILE A 230 7.69 7.02 11.83
CA ILE A 230 7.27 5.88 11.01
C ILE A 230 7.93 6.05 9.65
N VAL A 231 8.48 5.00 9.06
CA VAL A 231 9.07 5.04 7.71
C VAL A 231 8.17 4.33 6.72
N MET A 232 7.96 4.93 5.56
CA MET A 232 7.40 4.31 4.37
C MET A 232 8.43 4.40 3.26
N MET A 233 8.78 3.29 2.64
CA MET A 233 9.72 3.24 1.52
C MET A 233 9.38 2.06 0.60
N HIS A 234 9.92 2.02 -0.61
CA HIS A 234 9.57 0.99 -1.58
C HIS A 234 10.35 -0.31 -1.39
N HIS A 235 11.69 -0.26 -1.45
CA HIS A 235 12.53 -1.45 -1.28
C HIS A 235 12.47 -1.98 0.15
N ASN A 236 12.55 -3.32 0.30
CA ASN A 236 12.58 -3.94 1.63
C ASN A 236 13.80 -3.50 2.44
N LEU A 237 13.63 -3.38 3.75
CA LEU A 237 14.74 -3.18 4.68
C LEU A 237 15.26 -4.51 5.22
N LEU A 238 14.40 -5.49 5.42
CA LEU A 238 14.75 -6.82 5.95
C LEU A 238 14.39 -7.92 4.95
N ASP A 239 14.89 -9.13 5.20
CA ASP A 239 14.50 -10.31 4.42
C ASP A 239 13.06 -10.75 4.76
N HIS A 240 12.23 -10.92 3.75
CA HIS A 240 10.85 -11.41 3.85
C HIS A 240 10.66 -12.80 3.26
N LEU A 241 11.61 -13.26 2.46
CA LEU A 241 11.61 -14.60 1.87
C LEU A 241 12.90 -15.34 2.21
N PRO A 242 12.84 -16.67 2.42
CA PRO A 242 14.03 -17.47 2.52
C PRO A 242 14.92 -17.24 1.28
N ILE A 243 16.21 -17.03 1.50
CA ILE A 243 17.21 -16.80 0.44
C ILE A 243 16.96 -15.56 -0.45
N GLN A 244 16.13 -14.60 -0.04
CA GLN A 244 15.86 -13.36 -0.78
C GLN A 244 17.15 -12.67 -1.22
N ARG A 245 18.13 -12.56 -0.35
CA ARG A 245 19.45 -11.98 -0.67
C ARG A 245 20.22 -12.68 -1.79
N VAL A 246 19.85 -13.90 -2.12
CA VAL A 246 20.47 -14.66 -3.22
C VAL A 246 19.67 -14.52 -4.50
N LEU A 247 18.33 -14.63 -4.41
CA LEU A 247 17.44 -14.63 -5.56
C LEU A 247 17.00 -13.23 -5.99
N SER A 248 16.76 -12.34 -5.02
CA SER A 248 16.17 -11.01 -5.22
C SER A 248 17.02 -9.94 -4.52
N ARG A 249 18.33 -9.99 -4.65
CA ARG A 249 19.27 -9.10 -3.93
C ARG A 249 18.96 -7.62 -4.13
N ASN A 250 18.52 -7.23 -5.33
CA ASN A 250 18.22 -5.84 -5.66
C ASN A 250 16.90 -5.36 -5.07
N PHE A 251 16.13 -6.24 -4.43
CA PHE A 251 14.87 -5.92 -3.80
C PHE A 251 15.04 -5.46 -2.34
N ILE A 252 16.24 -5.61 -1.80
CA ILE A 252 16.59 -5.15 -0.44
C ILE A 252 17.61 -4.02 -0.56
N VAL A 253 17.44 -2.96 0.24
CA VAL A 253 18.37 -1.83 0.24
C VAL A 253 19.80 -2.29 0.60
N LYS A 254 20.80 -1.63 0.01
CA LYS A 254 22.20 -1.88 0.35
C LYS A 254 22.45 -1.60 1.83
N PHE A 255 23.34 -2.38 2.44
CA PHE A 255 23.68 -2.26 3.88
C PHE A 255 22.47 -2.36 4.82
N HIS A 256 21.46 -3.12 4.42
CA HIS A 256 20.18 -3.26 5.11
C HIS A 256 20.29 -3.55 6.61
N PHE A 257 21.20 -4.45 7.06
CA PHE A 257 21.40 -4.68 8.49
C PHE A 257 21.95 -3.47 9.23
N THR A 258 22.89 -2.74 8.64
CA THR A 258 23.39 -1.48 9.21
C THR A 258 22.30 -0.43 9.26
N THR A 259 21.51 -0.33 8.21
CA THR A 259 20.37 0.59 8.14
C THR A 259 19.31 0.24 9.18
N ALA A 260 18.97 -1.05 9.35
CA ALA A 260 18.02 -1.51 10.35
C ALA A 260 18.50 -1.25 11.78
N GLU A 261 19.79 -1.50 12.07
CA GLU A 261 20.43 -1.17 13.34
C GLU A 261 20.27 0.32 13.66
N LEU A 262 20.66 1.18 12.71
CA LEU A 262 20.57 2.63 12.86
C LEU A 262 19.12 3.12 13.04
N PHE A 263 18.18 2.61 12.23
CA PHE A 263 16.77 2.99 12.33
C PHE A 263 16.20 2.61 13.70
N ALA A 264 16.43 1.38 14.17
CA ALA A 264 16.00 0.92 15.47
C ALA A 264 16.53 1.83 16.60
N ASP A 265 17.83 2.16 16.56
CA ASP A 265 18.47 3.00 17.56
C ASP A 265 18.09 4.48 17.49
N TRP A 266 17.67 4.95 16.32
CA TRP A 266 17.05 6.27 16.17
C TRP A 266 15.59 6.28 16.60
N GLY A 267 15.02 5.12 17.01
CA GLY A 267 13.67 4.94 17.54
C GLY A 267 12.59 4.85 16.49
N ILE A 268 12.97 4.51 15.26
CA ILE A 268 12.05 4.09 14.23
C ILE A 268 11.67 2.65 14.55
N LYS A 269 10.38 2.42 14.85
CA LYS A 269 9.88 1.09 15.24
C LYS A 269 9.28 0.32 14.07
N THR A 270 8.84 1.02 13.03
CA THR A 270 8.14 0.42 11.90
C THR A 270 8.58 1.02 10.58
N VAL A 271 8.72 0.13 9.61
CA VAL A 271 8.96 0.44 8.21
C VAL A 271 7.88 -0.29 7.40
N PHE A 272 7.30 0.38 6.42
CA PHE A 272 6.33 -0.17 5.48
C PHE A 272 6.95 -0.21 4.10
N THR A 273 7.01 -1.40 3.50
CA THR A 273 7.71 -1.66 2.24
C THR A 273 6.84 -2.42 1.25
N GLY A 274 7.30 -2.51 -0.01
CA GLY A 274 6.69 -3.25 -1.10
C GLY A 274 7.73 -4.06 -1.88
N HIS A 275 7.72 -3.90 -3.22
CA HIS A 275 8.73 -4.35 -4.17
C HIS A 275 8.89 -5.87 -4.36
N GLU A 276 8.94 -6.67 -3.30
CA GLU A 276 9.03 -8.14 -3.40
C GLU A 276 7.68 -8.80 -3.73
N HIS A 277 6.58 -8.05 -3.76
CA HIS A 277 5.23 -8.53 -3.99
C HIS A 277 4.81 -9.65 -3.04
N CYS A 278 5.28 -9.62 -1.79
CA CYS A 278 4.90 -10.58 -0.75
C CYS A 278 4.30 -9.87 0.47
N SER A 279 3.38 -10.54 1.15
CA SER A 279 2.83 -10.08 2.43
C SER A 279 3.56 -10.78 3.57
N ASP A 280 4.42 -10.05 4.27
CA ASP A 280 5.15 -10.57 5.44
C ASP A 280 5.40 -9.48 6.48
N ALA A 281 5.73 -9.87 7.69
CA ALA A 281 6.16 -8.96 8.75
C ALA A 281 7.35 -9.60 9.49
N THR A 282 8.49 -8.95 9.44
CA THR A 282 9.71 -9.42 10.07
C THR A 282 10.23 -8.42 11.10
N VAL A 283 11.10 -8.86 11.99
CA VAL A 283 11.63 -8.05 13.09
C VAL A 283 13.13 -8.10 13.14
N TYR A 284 13.74 -6.94 13.35
CA TYR A 284 15.15 -6.78 13.70
C TYR A 284 15.27 -6.30 15.15
N THR A 285 16.25 -6.82 15.88
CA THR A 285 16.61 -6.33 17.22
C THR A 285 18.04 -5.81 17.20
N SER A 286 18.23 -4.53 17.48
CA SER A 286 19.55 -3.90 17.50
C SER A 286 20.42 -4.40 18.68
N ALA A 287 21.72 -4.14 18.62
CA ALA A 287 22.65 -4.44 19.71
C ALA A 287 22.26 -3.74 21.03
N LEU A 288 21.54 -2.61 20.97
CA LEU A 288 21.00 -1.92 22.13
C LEU A 288 19.65 -2.48 22.60
N GLY A 289 19.12 -3.52 21.95
CA GLY A 289 17.83 -4.15 22.29
C GLY A 289 16.60 -3.45 21.71
N ASN A 290 16.77 -2.44 20.86
CA ASN A 290 15.67 -1.75 20.20
C ASN A 290 15.10 -2.63 19.07
N ARG A 291 13.77 -2.69 18.95
CA ARG A 291 13.08 -3.47 17.92
C ARG A 291 12.59 -2.59 16.79
N LEU A 292 12.77 -3.08 15.56
CA LEU A 292 12.23 -2.51 14.34
C LEU A 292 11.46 -3.62 13.60
N TYR A 293 10.27 -3.31 13.13
CA TYR A 293 9.42 -4.19 12.33
C TYR A 293 9.38 -3.67 10.90
N ASP A 294 9.65 -4.54 9.94
CA ASP A 294 9.45 -4.28 8.50
C ASP A 294 8.19 -5.02 8.05
N PHE A 295 7.23 -4.28 7.52
CA PHE A 295 5.97 -4.78 7.00
C PHE A 295 5.98 -4.69 5.48
N ALA A 296 6.32 -5.79 4.82
CA ALA A 296 6.19 -5.89 3.37
C ALA A 296 4.72 -6.10 2.99
N THR A 297 4.24 -5.30 2.06
CA THR A 297 2.90 -5.40 1.49
C THR A 297 3.00 -5.92 0.07
N THR A 298 2.19 -6.91 -0.27
CA THR A 298 2.18 -7.51 -1.61
C THR A 298 1.67 -6.52 -2.67
N SER A 299 1.89 -6.85 -3.93
CA SER A 299 1.32 -6.08 -5.04
C SER A 299 -0.21 -6.13 -5.00
N LEU A 300 -0.82 -4.96 -5.13
CA LEU A 300 -2.28 -4.85 -5.24
C LEU A 300 -2.78 -5.44 -6.58
N ALA A 301 -1.93 -5.48 -7.62
CA ALA A 301 -2.23 -6.01 -8.94
C ALA A 301 -2.00 -7.53 -9.09
N MET A 302 -1.43 -8.19 -8.07
CA MET A 302 -1.06 -9.61 -8.12
C MET A 302 -1.75 -10.38 -6.99
N TYR A 303 -2.05 -11.68 -7.22
CA TYR A 303 -2.55 -12.53 -6.13
C TYR A 303 -1.65 -12.42 -4.90
N PRO A 304 -2.22 -12.19 -3.70
CA PRO A 304 -3.64 -12.32 -3.33
C PRO A 304 -4.45 -11.00 -3.37
N LEU A 305 -4.02 -9.94 -4.07
CA LEU A 305 -4.70 -8.64 -4.19
C LEU A 305 -4.92 -7.98 -2.82
N GLU A 306 -3.91 -7.98 -1.97
CA GLU A 306 -4.03 -7.60 -0.56
C GLU A 306 -3.44 -6.23 -0.28
N TYR A 307 -4.00 -5.60 0.73
CA TYR A 307 -3.47 -4.43 1.41
C TYR A 307 -3.52 -4.64 2.93
N ARG A 308 -2.81 -3.81 3.68
CA ARG A 308 -2.78 -3.90 5.14
C ARG A 308 -3.54 -2.76 5.77
N VAL A 309 -4.22 -3.01 6.88
CA VAL A 309 -4.72 -1.99 7.80
C VAL A 309 -3.91 -2.06 9.08
N ILE A 310 -3.26 -0.96 9.41
CA ILE A 310 -2.37 -0.82 10.57
C ILE A 310 -3.05 0.05 11.60
N LYS A 311 -3.02 -0.37 12.86
CA LYS A 311 -3.54 0.37 14.00
C LYS A 311 -2.46 0.50 15.06
N TYR A 312 -2.19 1.73 15.43
CA TYR A 312 -1.30 2.05 16.54
C TYR A 312 -2.11 2.52 17.74
N ASN A 313 -1.77 2.00 18.90
CA ASN A 313 -2.11 2.60 20.17
C ASN A 313 -0.85 2.70 21.05
N ASP A 314 -0.96 3.25 22.26
CA ASP A 314 0.19 3.51 23.13
C ASP A 314 1.00 2.24 23.49
N ASN A 315 0.41 1.05 23.41
CA ASN A 315 0.99 -0.19 23.91
C ASN A 315 1.32 -1.22 22.81
N GLU A 316 0.65 -1.15 21.66
CA GLU A 316 0.74 -2.19 20.63
C GLU A 316 0.56 -1.65 19.22
N ILE A 317 1.08 -2.42 18.27
CA ILE A 317 0.84 -2.24 16.84
C ILE A 317 0.05 -3.47 16.38
N LYS A 318 -1.15 -3.25 15.86
CA LYS A 318 -1.96 -4.30 15.24
C LYS A 318 -1.94 -4.12 13.73
N TYR A 319 -1.96 -5.22 13.02
CA TYR A 319 -2.19 -5.20 11.59
C TYR A 319 -3.22 -6.26 11.18
N GLU A 320 -3.96 -5.94 10.16
CA GLU A 320 -4.93 -6.80 9.50
C GLU A 320 -4.60 -6.80 8.01
N THR A 321 -4.69 -7.95 7.37
CA THR A 321 -4.58 -8.07 5.92
C THR A 321 -5.98 -8.16 5.33
N ARG A 322 -6.31 -7.24 4.42
CA ARG A 322 -7.56 -7.22 3.65
C ARG A 322 -7.25 -7.43 2.19
N SER A 323 -8.24 -7.79 1.39
CA SER A 323 -8.07 -8.05 -0.03
C SER A 323 -9.18 -7.43 -0.86
N VAL A 324 -8.83 -7.09 -2.10
CA VAL A 324 -9.78 -6.76 -3.14
C VAL A 324 -10.32 -8.07 -3.70
N ASP A 325 -11.54 -8.43 -3.36
CA ASP A 325 -12.18 -9.70 -3.74
C ASP A 325 -13.23 -9.56 -4.84
N LYS A 326 -13.56 -8.32 -5.22
CA LYS A 326 -14.47 -7.97 -6.32
C LYS A 326 -13.99 -6.69 -7.00
N ILE A 327 -14.47 -6.44 -8.20
CA ILE A 327 -14.30 -5.18 -8.96
C ILE A 327 -15.62 -4.82 -9.63
N ASP A 328 -15.73 -3.63 -10.21
CA ASP A 328 -16.86 -3.26 -11.04
C ASP A 328 -16.79 -4.01 -12.38
N TYR A 329 -17.52 -5.12 -12.47
CA TYR A 329 -17.52 -5.97 -13.66
C TYR A 329 -18.27 -5.36 -14.85
N ASP A 330 -19.12 -4.36 -14.64
CA ASP A 330 -19.82 -3.65 -15.72
C ASP A 330 -18.87 -2.66 -16.41
N ALA A 331 -17.92 -2.11 -15.67
CA ALA A 331 -16.84 -1.29 -16.22
C ALA A 331 -15.74 -2.10 -16.94
N LEU A 332 -15.77 -3.42 -16.82
CA LEU A 332 -14.76 -4.33 -17.38
C LEU A 332 -14.77 -4.39 -18.92
N THR A 333 -15.83 -3.93 -19.58
CA THR A 333 -16.08 -4.12 -21.04
C THR A 333 -15.00 -3.50 -21.94
N ALA A 334 -14.28 -2.47 -21.50
CA ALA A 334 -13.17 -1.89 -22.26
C ALA A 334 -11.83 -2.62 -22.00
N ALA A 335 -11.67 -3.17 -20.79
CA ALA A 335 -10.45 -3.87 -20.34
C ALA A 335 -10.46 -5.36 -20.67
N THR A 336 -11.60 -5.92 -21.11
CA THR A 336 -11.76 -7.37 -21.38
C THR A 336 -11.39 -7.80 -22.78
N LYS A 337 -10.80 -6.95 -23.58
CA LYS A 337 -10.22 -7.39 -24.83
C LYS A 337 -9.19 -8.50 -24.54
N GLY A 338 -9.42 -9.68 -25.10
CA GLY A 338 -8.54 -10.83 -24.91
C GLY A 338 -9.00 -11.87 -23.88
N TYR A 339 -10.09 -11.63 -23.15
CA TYR A 339 -10.71 -12.64 -22.29
C TYR A 339 -11.84 -13.36 -23.01
N THR A 340 -11.94 -14.69 -22.79
CA THR A 340 -13.12 -15.45 -23.18
C THR A 340 -14.26 -15.25 -22.19
N ASP A 341 -15.51 -15.57 -22.59
CA ASP A 341 -16.67 -15.49 -21.71
C ASP A 341 -16.51 -16.37 -20.45
N GLU A 342 -15.82 -17.52 -20.59
CA GLU A 342 -15.50 -18.41 -19.47
C GLU A 342 -14.54 -17.75 -18.48
N GLN A 343 -13.52 -17.04 -18.98
CA GLN A 343 -12.56 -16.30 -18.13
C GLN A 343 -13.24 -15.17 -17.38
N ILE A 344 -14.10 -14.39 -18.05
CA ILE A 344 -14.89 -13.33 -17.43
C ILE A 344 -15.84 -13.94 -16.38
N SER A 345 -16.49 -15.04 -16.68
CA SER A 345 -17.37 -15.75 -15.75
C SER A 345 -16.61 -16.27 -14.52
N ALA A 346 -15.41 -16.81 -14.72
CA ALA A 346 -14.55 -17.26 -13.63
C ALA A 346 -14.10 -16.09 -12.74
N MET A 347 -13.72 -14.95 -13.33
CA MET A 347 -13.34 -13.73 -12.61
C MET A 347 -14.50 -13.20 -11.77
N LYS A 348 -15.70 -13.10 -12.35
CA LYS A 348 -16.93 -12.69 -11.64
C LYS A 348 -17.29 -13.61 -10.48
N LYS A 349 -17.00 -14.89 -10.61
CA LYS A 349 -17.28 -15.90 -9.59
C LYS A 349 -16.34 -15.78 -8.39
N ASP A 350 -15.05 -15.60 -8.64
CA ASP A 350 -14.03 -15.52 -7.61
C ASP A 350 -12.78 -14.82 -8.18
N LEU A 351 -12.68 -13.52 -7.95
CA LEU A 351 -11.57 -12.68 -8.44
C LEU A 351 -10.21 -13.17 -7.92
N ARG A 352 -10.14 -13.56 -6.65
CA ARG A 352 -8.89 -14.02 -6.04
C ARG A 352 -8.45 -15.37 -6.61
N ALA A 353 -9.36 -16.32 -6.79
CA ALA A 353 -9.03 -17.58 -7.43
C ALA A 353 -8.59 -17.38 -8.89
N PHE A 354 -9.21 -16.47 -9.61
CA PHE A 354 -8.81 -16.08 -10.97
C PHE A 354 -7.39 -15.48 -10.98
N SER A 355 -7.11 -14.50 -10.10
CA SER A 355 -5.80 -13.88 -9.92
C SER A 355 -4.72 -14.92 -9.55
N LYS A 356 -5.05 -15.92 -8.70
CA LYS A 356 -4.17 -17.04 -8.37
C LYS A 356 -3.78 -17.86 -9.61
N GLY A 357 -4.71 -18.02 -10.54
CA GLY A 357 -4.46 -18.65 -11.84
C GLY A 357 -3.41 -17.89 -12.64
N TYR A 358 -3.48 -16.55 -12.65
CA TYR A 358 -2.47 -15.68 -13.26
C TYR A 358 -1.08 -15.87 -12.64
N LEU A 359 -0.99 -15.81 -11.30
CA LEU A 359 0.26 -16.03 -10.59
C LEU A 359 0.86 -17.40 -10.94
N LYS A 360 0.05 -18.47 -10.87
CA LYS A 360 0.49 -19.83 -11.21
C LYS A 360 1.04 -19.91 -12.62
N ALA A 361 0.30 -19.39 -13.60
CA ALA A 361 0.69 -19.42 -15.01
C ALA A 361 1.97 -18.60 -15.27
N GLY A 362 2.12 -17.43 -14.64
CA GLY A 362 3.30 -16.57 -14.78
C GLY A 362 4.54 -17.18 -14.15
N VAL A 363 4.42 -17.75 -12.95
CA VAL A 363 5.52 -18.46 -12.27
C VAL A 363 5.97 -19.64 -13.12
N GLN A 364 5.02 -20.44 -13.60
CA GLN A 364 5.31 -21.56 -14.49
C GLN A 364 6.07 -21.11 -15.74
N TYR A 365 5.58 -20.07 -16.43
CA TYR A 365 6.23 -19.51 -17.62
C TYR A 365 7.68 -19.08 -17.32
N ARG A 366 7.91 -18.36 -16.22
CA ARG A 366 9.26 -17.91 -15.82
C ARG A 366 10.20 -19.07 -15.49
N LEU A 367 9.69 -20.11 -14.84
CA LEU A 367 10.46 -21.32 -14.55
C LEU A 367 10.82 -22.06 -15.83
N GLU A 368 9.85 -22.28 -16.75
CA GLU A 368 10.10 -22.90 -18.06
C GLU A 368 11.15 -22.12 -18.86
N LEU A 369 11.04 -20.80 -18.89
CA LEU A 369 12.03 -19.95 -19.56
C LEU A 369 13.41 -20.06 -18.92
N SER A 370 13.49 -20.06 -17.59
CA SER A 370 14.77 -20.15 -16.86
C SER A 370 15.44 -21.51 -16.98
N LEU A 371 14.64 -22.55 -17.14
CA LEU A 371 15.08 -23.94 -17.34
C LEU A 371 15.29 -24.30 -18.82
N SER A 372 15.10 -23.35 -19.76
CA SER A 372 15.38 -23.63 -21.17
C SER A 372 16.86 -23.96 -21.38
N PRO A 373 17.20 -24.90 -22.28
CA PRO A 373 18.60 -25.27 -22.53
C PRO A 373 19.48 -24.06 -22.85
N GLU A 374 18.98 -23.12 -23.65
CA GLU A 374 19.67 -21.88 -24.01
C GLU A 374 20.03 -21.04 -22.77
N LYS A 375 19.09 -20.83 -21.85
CA LYS A 375 19.30 -20.05 -20.62
C LYS A 375 20.24 -20.75 -19.64
N MET A 376 20.20 -22.07 -19.63
CA MET A 376 21.11 -22.90 -18.82
C MET A 376 22.51 -23.03 -19.44
N GLY A 377 22.73 -22.48 -20.62
CA GLY A 377 24.02 -22.60 -21.34
C GLY A 377 24.31 -24.03 -21.79
N ILE A 378 23.27 -24.86 -22.03
CA ILE A 378 23.40 -26.24 -22.45
C ILE A 378 23.45 -26.27 -23.99
N ASP A 379 24.56 -26.76 -24.55
CA ASP A 379 24.61 -27.09 -25.97
C ASP A 379 23.77 -28.35 -26.25
N GLU A 380 22.62 -28.16 -26.88
CA GLU A 380 21.67 -29.26 -27.18
C GLU A 380 22.28 -30.37 -28.04
N ASN A 381 23.34 -30.09 -28.78
CA ASN A 381 24.05 -31.05 -29.63
C ASN A 381 25.13 -31.84 -28.88
N ALA A 382 25.45 -31.45 -27.65
CA ALA A 382 26.46 -32.14 -26.86
C ALA A 382 25.94 -33.48 -26.34
N ALA A 383 26.80 -34.48 -26.25
CA ALA A 383 26.41 -35.82 -25.81
C ALA A 383 25.84 -35.86 -24.38
N TYR A 384 26.22 -34.91 -23.53
CA TYR A 384 25.76 -34.81 -22.14
C TYR A 384 24.39 -34.11 -22.01
N SER A 385 23.89 -33.43 -23.04
CA SER A 385 22.70 -32.60 -22.96
C SER A 385 21.42 -33.38 -22.83
N LYS A 386 21.29 -34.53 -23.55
CA LYS A 386 20.07 -35.32 -23.59
C LYS A 386 19.52 -35.73 -22.21
N PRO A 387 20.31 -36.27 -21.27
CA PRO A 387 19.77 -36.62 -19.96
C PRO A 387 19.38 -35.37 -19.13
N ILE A 388 20.07 -34.24 -19.32
CA ILE A 388 19.75 -33.01 -18.64
C ILE A 388 18.44 -32.43 -19.18
N ILE A 389 18.30 -32.33 -20.50
CA ILE A 389 17.04 -31.87 -21.15
C ILE A 389 15.88 -32.75 -20.74
N TYR A 390 16.05 -34.08 -20.75
CA TYR A 390 15.01 -34.99 -20.27
C TYR A 390 14.61 -34.75 -18.82
N ALA A 391 15.57 -34.52 -17.93
CA ALA A 391 15.28 -34.23 -16.51
C ALA A 391 14.55 -32.89 -16.35
N VAL A 392 14.93 -31.87 -17.11
CA VAL A 392 14.26 -30.56 -17.16
C VAL A 392 12.83 -30.67 -17.66
N ASP A 393 12.61 -31.40 -18.77
CA ASP A 393 11.27 -31.65 -19.33
C ASP A 393 10.37 -32.33 -18.30
N LYS A 394 10.89 -33.33 -17.59
CA LYS A 394 10.15 -34.00 -16.51
C LYS A 394 9.84 -33.07 -15.34
N LEU A 395 10.74 -32.17 -14.98
CA LEU A 395 10.48 -31.17 -13.97
C LEU A 395 9.37 -30.17 -14.41
N ILE A 396 9.43 -29.72 -15.66
CA ILE A 396 8.40 -28.85 -16.25
C ILE A 396 7.03 -29.58 -16.30
N GLU A 397 6.98 -30.84 -16.67
CA GLU A 397 5.75 -31.66 -16.62
C GLU A 397 5.18 -31.71 -15.19
N LEU A 398 6.02 -31.92 -14.17
CA LEU A 398 5.61 -31.89 -12.75
C LEU A 398 5.03 -30.55 -12.31
N LEU A 399 5.63 -29.45 -12.77
CA LEU A 399 5.16 -28.09 -12.47
C LEU A 399 3.82 -27.76 -13.16
N ARG A 400 3.47 -28.47 -14.25
CA ARG A 400 2.20 -28.31 -14.97
C ARG A 400 1.04 -29.11 -14.37
N MET A 401 1.33 -30.02 -13.42
CA MET A 401 0.27 -30.76 -12.74
C MET A 401 -0.61 -29.82 -11.87
N PRO A 402 -1.93 -30.04 -11.82
CA PRO A 402 -2.90 -29.19 -11.14
C PRO A 402 -2.71 -29.10 -9.62
#